data_c8f938328a5643399578a669d0dc9d33
#
_entry.id   c8f938328a5643399578a669d0dc9d33
#
_cell.length_a   1.000
_cell.length_b   1.000
_cell.length_c   1.000
_cell.angle_alpha   90.00
_cell.angle_beta   90.00
_cell.angle_gamma   90.00
#
_symmetry.space_group_name_H-M   'P 1'
#
loop_
_entity.id
_entity.type
_entity.pdbx_description
1 polymer ?
#
loop_
_entity_poly.entity_id
_entity_poly.type
_entity_poly.pdbx_seq_one_letter_code
_entity_poly.pdbx_strand_id
1 'polypeptide(L)'
;MEAKSITRETLSALASSLGVTLDDLLSHCRKTELVDCRSMIVALLIEHAHLRQNEVAPLLDVTQSAVSWLLIRHRLMMKRPGGNPDYQKRFAEFMTAVDEA
;
A
#
# COMPACT_ATOMS: atom_id res chain seq x y z
N MET A 1 -4.88 9.51 -17.18
CA MET A 1 -5.70 8.50 -16.49
C MET A 1 -6.12 9.01 -15.13
N GLU A 2 -7.35 8.86 -14.81
CA GLU A 2 -7.86 9.32 -13.53
C GLU A 2 -7.51 8.37 -12.40
N ALA A 3 -7.05 8.92 -11.27
CA ALA A 3 -6.69 8.14 -10.09
C ALA A 3 -7.86 7.29 -9.57
N LYS A 4 -9.09 7.75 -9.81
CA LYS A 4 -10.32 7.07 -9.36
C LYS A 4 -10.64 5.80 -10.16
N SER A 5 -9.87 5.50 -11.21
CA SER A 5 -10.10 4.33 -12.06
C SER A 5 -9.35 3.09 -11.59
N ILE A 6 -8.92 3.05 -10.34
CA ILE A 6 -8.21 1.89 -9.80
C ILE A 6 -9.16 0.69 -9.76
N THR A 7 -8.77 -0.38 -10.44
CA THR A 7 -9.55 -1.61 -10.55
C THR A 7 -8.95 -2.73 -9.70
N ARG A 8 -9.70 -3.84 -9.57
CA ARG A 8 -9.15 -5.04 -8.91
C ARG A 8 -7.92 -5.56 -9.65
N GLU A 9 -7.88 -5.42 -10.97
CA GLU A 9 -6.72 -5.84 -11.76
C GLU A 9 -5.49 -5.03 -11.39
N THR A 10 -5.66 -3.71 -11.21
CA THR A 10 -4.57 -2.84 -10.77
C THR A 10 -4.10 -3.24 -9.38
N LEU A 11 -5.02 -3.48 -8.45
CA LEU A 11 -4.67 -3.92 -7.10
C LEU A 11 -3.95 -5.26 -7.12
N SER A 12 -4.41 -6.19 -7.96
CA SER A 12 -3.76 -7.49 -8.11
C SER A 12 -2.33 -7.35 -8.61
N ALA A 13 -2.10 -6.46 -9.57
CA ALA A 13 -0.77 -6.18 -10.10
C ALA A 13 0.14 -5.57 -9.02
N LEU A 14 -0.38 -4.66 -8.22
CA LEU A 14 0.36 -4.05 -7.12
C LEU A 14 0.73 -5.10 -6.06
N ALA A 15 -0.22 -5.96 -5.70
CA ALA A 15 0.03 -7.06 -4.76
C ALA A 15 1.12 -7.99 -5.29
N SER A 16 1.02 -8.35 -6.55
CA SER A 16 2.01 -9.20 -7.22
C SER A 16 3.41 -8.59 -7.17
N SER A 17 3.51 -7.28 -7.36
CA SER A 17 4.79 -6.56 -7.26
C SER A 17 5.39 -6.64 -5.86
N LEU A 18 4.58 -6.89 -4.86
CA LEU A 18 5.02 -7.07 -3.47
C LEU A 18 5.18 -8.55 -3.09
N GLY A 19 4.93 -9.46 -4.02
CA GLY A 19 5.07 -10.89 -3.79
C GLY A 19 3.92 -11.54 -3.04
N VAL A 20 2.75 -10.90 -3.03
CA VAL A 20 1.54 -11.42 -2.38
C VAL A 20 0.39 -11.47 -3.38
N THR A 21 -0.65 -12.22 -3.03
CA THR A 21 -1.86 -12.29 -3.86
C THR A 21 -2.85 -11.20 -3.45
N LEU A 22 -3.80 -10.92 -4.33
CA LEU A 22 -4.89 -10.00 -3.99
C LEU A 22 -5.70 -10.53 -2.81
N ASP A 23 -5.94 -11.84 -2.76
CA ASP A 23 -6.66 -12.45 -1.64
C ASP A 23 -5.93 -12.24 -0.31
N ASP A 24 -4.60 -12.39 -0.30
CA ASP A 24 -3.79 -12.10 0.88
C ASP A 24 -3.91 -10.64 1.29
N LEU A 25 -3.85 -9.75 0.31
CA LEU A 25 -3.93 -8.30 0.56
C LEU A 25 -5.28 -7.92 1.18
N LEU A 26 -6.37 -8.50 0.67
CA LEU A 26 -7.72 -8.20 1.13
C LEU A 26 -8.14 -9.00 2.37
N SER A 27 -7.33 -9.97 2.80
CA SER A 27 -7.60 -10.73 4.01
C SER A 27 -7.44 -9.84 5.24
N HIS A 28 -8.02 -10.27 6.36
CA HIS A 28 -7.86 -9.57 7.63
C HIS A 28 -6.69 -10.12 8.44
N CYS A 29 -5.79 -10.85 7.80
CA CYS A 29 -4.60 -11.40 8.44
C CYS A 29 -3.68 -10.26 8.90
N ARG A 30 -3.21 -10.37 10.14
CA ARG A 30 -2.38 -9.34 10.78
C ARG A 30 -0.88 -9.66 10.75
N LYS A 31 -0.46 -10.58 9.91
CA LYS A 31 0.97 -10.84 9.73
C LYS A 31 1.66 -9.54 9.31
N THR A 32 2.80 -9.26 9.92
CA THR A 32 3.57 -8.04 9.67
C THR A 32 3.84 -7.83 8.18
N GLU A 33 4.17 -8.89 7.46
CA GLU A 33 4.43 -8.82 6.03
C GLU A 33 3.22 -8.29 5.25
N LEU A 34 2.02 -8.76 5.57
CA LEU A 34 0.80 -8.30 4.89
C LEU A 34 0.42 -6.88 5.31
N VAL A 35 0.66 -6.54 6.57
CA VAL A 35 0.43 -5.17 7.06
C VAL A 35 1.38 -4.20 6.34
N ASP A 36 2.64 -4.60 6.17
CA ASP A 36 3.62 -3.81 5.42
C ASP A 36 3.15 -3.58 3.97
N CYS A 37 2.68 -4.63 3.30
CA CYS A 37 2.19 -4.53 1.93
C CYS A 37 1.01 -3.57 1.83
N ARG A 38 0.05 -3.67 2.75
CA ARG A 38 -1.10 -2.75 2.78
C ARG A 38 -0.67 -1.31 3.01
N SER A 39 0.28 -1.09 3.92
CA SER A 39 0.81 0.26 4.18
C SER A 39 1.46 0.85 2.93
N MET A 40 2.24 0.05 2.21
CA MET A 40 2.90 0.49 0.98
C MET A 40 1.90 0.85 -0.11
N ILE A 41 0.86 0.03 -0.28
CA ILE A 41 -0.17 0.28 -1.29
C ILE A 41 -1.00 1.51 -0.92
N VAL A 42 -1.35 1.67 0.34
CA VAL A 42 -2.05 2.88 0.82
C VAL A 42 -1.22 4.12 0.52
N ALA A 43 0.07 4.09 0.80
CA ALA A 43 0.97 5.21 0.53
C ALA A 43 1.02 5.54 -0.96
N LEU A 44 1.14 4.52 -1.81
CA LEU A 44 1.13 4.72 -3.26
C LEU A 44 -0.17 5.38 -3.72
N LEU A 45 -1.30 4.85 -3.29
CA LEU A 45 -2.60 5.35 -3.74
C LEU A 45 -2.89 6.77 -3.25
N ILE A 46 -2.51 7.11 -2.04
CA ILE A 46 -2.79 8.42 -1.46
C ILE A 46 -1.74 9.46 -1.86
N GLU A 47 -0.46 9.12 -1.71
CA GLU A 47 0.62 10.10 -1.90
C GLU A 47 1.04 10.26 -3.35
N HIS A 48 0.88 9.23 -4.17
CA HIS A 48 1.33 9.25 -5.56
C HIS A 48 0.18 9.25 -6.57
N ALA A 49 -0.91 8.56 -6.28
CA ALA A 49 -2.09 8.53 -7.15
C ALA A 49 -3.18 9.52 -6.71
N HIS A 50 -2.97 10.22 -5.58
CA HIS A 50 -3.83 11.29 -5.10
C HIS A 50 -5.27 10.87 -4.78
N LEU A 51 -5.49 9.61 -4.41
CA LEU A 51 -6.77 9.15 -3.90
C LEU A 51 -6.98 9.67 -2.48
N ARG A 52 -8.23 9.79 -2.10
CA ARG A 52 -8.60 10.13 -0.72
C ARG A 52 -8.71 8.87 0.13
N GLN A 53 -8.58 9.02 1.43
CA GLN A 53 -8.70 7.88 2.35
C GLN A 53 -10.03 7.15 2.18
N ASN A 54 -11.14 7.90 2.01
CA ASN A 54 -12.46 7.29 1.82
C ASN A 54 -12.62 6.60 0.47
N GLU A 55 -11.74 6.87 -0.49
CA GLU A 55 -11.70 6.16 -1.77
C GLU A 55 -10.87 4.89 -1.68
N VAL A 56 -9.83 4.89 -0.85
CA VAL A 56 -8.95 3.73 -0.67
C VAL A 56 -9.59 2.65 0.20
N ALA A 57 -10.34 3.06 1.23
CA ALA A 57 -10.93 2.13 2.19
C ALA A 57 -11.75 1.00 1.53
N PRO A 58 -12.70 1.29 0.61
CA PRO A 58 -13.46 0.21 -0.03
C PRO A 58 -12.60 -0.65 -0.97
N LEU A 59 -11.54 -0.09 -1.54
CA LEU A 59 -10.64 -0.86 -2.41
C LEU A 59 -9.93 -1.97 -1.65
N LEU A 60 -9.57 -1.73 -0.39
CA LEU A 60 -8.86 -2.69 0.45
C LEU A 60 -9.79 -3.42 1.42
N ASP A 61 -11.09 -3.17 1.33
CA ASP A 61 -12.09 -3.76 2.23
C ASP A 61 -11.76 -3.50 3.71
N VAL A 62 -11.41 -2.26 4.01
CA VAL A 62 -11.09 -1.81 5.37
C VAL A 62 -11.83 -0.51 5.67
N THR A 63 -11.80 -0.09 6.93
CA THR A 63 -12.38 1.18 7.35
C THR A 63 -11.47 2.35 6.97
N GLN A 64 -12.03 3.55 6.93
CA GLN A 64 -11.23 4.75 6.71
C GLN A 64 -10.20 4.95 7.83
N SER A 65 -10.58 4.61 9.07
CA SER A 65 -9.66 4.66 10.21
C SER A 65 -8.46 3.73 10.01
N ALA A 66 -8.70 2.54 9.46
CA ALA A 66 -7.62 1.60 9.14
C ALA A 66 -6.69 2.17 8.07
N VAL A 67 -7.24 2.82 7.05
CA VAL A 67 -6.43 3.47 6.01
C VAL A 67 -5.54 4.55 6.63
N SER A 68 -6.11 5.38 7.49
CA SER A 68 -5.36 6.43 8.19
C SER A 68 -4.22 5.83 9.01
N TRP A 69 -4.50 4.76 9.76
CA TRP A 69 -3.49 4.08 10.56
C TRP A 69 -2.36 3.50 9.69
N LEU A 70 -2.72 2.87 8.57
CA LEU A 70 -1.74 2.30 7.64
C LEU A 70 -0.83 3.39 7.05
N LEU A 71 -1.40 4.54 6.73
CA LEU A 71 -0.62 5.66 6.20
C LEU A 71 0.33 6.22 7.25
N ILE A 72 -0.12 6.39 8.49
CA ILE A 72 0.72 6.83 9.59
C ILE A 72 1.86 5.83 9.83
N ARG A 73 1.52 4.54 9.82
CA ARG A 73 2.51 3.48 9.97
C ARG A 73 3.57 3.56 8.88
N HIS A 74 3.15 3.75 7.62
CA HIS A 74 4.08 3.91 6.50
C HIS A 74 5.05 5.06 6.75
N ARG A 75 4.53 6.21 7.17
CA ARG A 75 5.36 7.40 7.42
C ARG A 75 6.37 7.17 8.53
N LEU A 76 5.96 6.46 9.59
CA LEU A 76 6.86 6.11 10.68
C LEU A 76 7.96 5.15 10.21
N MET A 77 7.61 4.18 9.37
CA MET A 77 8.58 3.22 8.84
C MET A 77 9.58 3.89 7.88
N MET A 78 9.15 4.93 7.16
CA MET A 78 9.99 5.66 6.21
C MET A 78 10.84 6.75 6.86
N LYS A 79 10.62 7.05 8.14
CA LYS A 79 11.33 8.12 8.83
C LYS A 79 12.83 7.86 8.86
N ARG A 80 13.62 8.91 8.63
CA ARG A 80 15.08 8.84 8.70
C ARG A 80 15.62 9.97 9.55
N PRO A 81 16.44 9.67 10.60
CA PRO A 81 16.71 8.34 11.15
C PRO A 81 15.54 7.80 11.97
N GLY A 82 15.55 6.53 12.32
CA GLY A 82 14.60 5.96 13.26
C GLY A 82 13.51 5.08 12.65
N GLY A 83 13.41 5.02 11.32
CA GLY A 83 12.46 4.14 10.64
C GLY A 83 13.01 2.72 10.50
N ASN A 84 12.43 1.96 9.57
CA ASN A 84 12.81 0.57 9.32
C ASN A 84 13.55 0.47 7.98
N PRO A 85 14.86 0.18 7.98
CA PRO A 85 15.65 0.14 6.73
C PRO A 85 15.14 -0.93 5.74
N ASP A 86 14.74 -2.10 6.22
CA ASP A 86 14.23 -3.17 5.36
C ASP A 86 12.94 -2.74 4.67
N TYR A 87 12.03 -2.12 5.41
CA TYR A 87 10.79 -1.58 4.86
C TYR A 87 11.09 -0.53 3.79
N GLN A 88 12.00 0.39 4.10
CA GLN A 88 12.38 1.48 3.18
C GLN A 88 12.93 0.93 1.87
N LYS A 89 13.80 -0.08 1.95
CA LYS A 89 14.37 -0.73 0.76
C LYS A 89 13.27 -1.42 -0.05
N ARG A 90 12.40 -2.16 0.61
CA ARG A 90 11.30 -2.87 -0.05
C ARG A 90 10.35 -1.90 -0.74
N PHE A 91 10.02 -0.80 -0.08
CA PHE A 91 9.16 0.23 -0.66
C PHE A 91 9.81 0.87 -1.89
N ALA A 92 11.10 1.16 -1.84
CA ALA A 92 11.83 1.71 -2.99
C ALA A 92 11.80 0.75 -4.17
N GLU A 93 12.00 -0.54 -3.94
CA GLU A 93 11.91 -1.57 -4.97
C GLU A 93 10.50 -1.67 -5.54
N PHE A 94 9.48 -1.59 -4.69
CA PHE A 94 8.08 -1.59 -5.10
C PHE A 94 7.78 -0.40 -6.01
N MET A 95 8.20 0.80 -5.63
CA MET A 95 7.96 2.01 -6.42
C MET A 95 8.67 1.94 -7.78
N THR A 96 9.88 1.38 -7.81
CA THR A 96 10.62 1.16 -9.07
C THR A 96 9.86 0.20 -9.98
N ALA A 97 9.35 -0.91 -9.43
CA ALA A 97 8.59 -1.89 -10.20
C ALA A 97 7.30 -1.28 -10.77
N VAL A 98 6.62 -0.44 -10.00
CA VAL A 98 5.42 0.25 -10.43
C VAL A 98 5.72 1.23 -11.57
N ASP A 99 6.80 1.98 -11.46
CA ASP A 99 7.19 2.94 -12.50
C ASP A 99 7.59 2.28 -13.80
N GLU A 100 8.11 1.04 -13.74
CA GLU A 100 8.52 0.29 -14.92
C GLU A 100 7.38 -0.47 -15.60
N ALA A 101 6.22 -0.55 -14.95
CA ALA A 101 5.08 -1.30 -15.45
C ALA A 101 4.34 -0.60 -16.60
#